data_e71210ad23a2882db9ff4c31153ea06d
#
_entry.id   e71210ad23a2882db9ff4c31153ea06d
#
_cell.length_a   1.000
_cell.length_b   1.000
_cell.length_c   1.000
_cell.angle_alpha   90.00
_cell.angle_beta   90.00
_cell.angle_gamma   90.00
#
_symmetry.space_group_name_H-M   'P 1'
#
loop_
_entity.id
_entity.type
_entity.pdbx_description
1 polymer ?
#
loop_
_entity_poly.entity_id
_entity_poly.type
_entity_poly.pdbx_seq_one_letter_code
_entity_poly.pdbx_strand_id
1 'polypeptide(L)'
;MKALVAVKRVVDYNVKVRVKTDGSDVDIGNVKMSMNPFDEIAVEEAVRLKEAGKISEIVAISMGEKKCEDTLRTALAMGADRAIHVETDESLSPLTVAKLLKAVAEKEQPSLYLLGKQAIDDDANQTAQMLAALLNAPQGTFAAKVELNDNEVIVTREIDGGTETLALNLPAVLSSDLRLNEPRFVKLPNLMAAKKKPLEKTNPEQLGVAVENRLQTVKYAEPKTRQAGEKVASVAELVAKLKAAKAI
;
A
#
# COMPACT_ATOMS: atom_id res chain seq x y z
N MET A 1 1.87 -22.41 -2.05
CA MET A 1 2.36 -21.14 -2.65
C MET A 1 2.68 -20.12 -1.56
N LYS A 2 3.61 -19.18 -1.79
CA LYS A 2 4.01 -18.12 -0.86
C LYS A 2 3.50 -16.76 -1.36
N ALA A 3 2.99 -15.92 -0.47
CA ALA A 3 2.67 -14.52 -0.75
C ALA A 3 3.64 -13.58 -0.03
N LEU A 4 4.12 -12.55 -0.73
CA LEU A 4 4.86 -11.42 -0.17
C LEU A 4 3.91 -10.22 -0.12
N VAL A 5 3.70 -9.67 1.07
CA VAL A 5 2.79 -8.54 1.30
C VAL A 5 3.56 -7.34 1.81
N ALA A 6 3.57 -6.26 1.01
CA ALA A 6 4.21 -5.02 1.41
C ALA A 6 3.29 -4.16 2.27
N VAL A 7 3.82 -3.62 3.35
CA VAL A 7 3.07 -2.74 4.27
C VAL A 7 3.87 -1.48 4.59
N LYS A 8 3.23 -0.32 4.55
CA LYS A 8 3.83 0.98 4.85
C LYS A 8 3.29 1.55 6.16
N ARG A 9 4.18 2.12 6.97
CA ARG A 9 3.81 2.90 8.14
C ARG A 9 3.51 4.33 7.70
N VAL A 10 2.30 4.80 7.96
CA VAL A 10 1.81 6.12 7.57
C VAL A 10 1.15 6.84 8.76
N VAL A 11 0.89 8.12 8.64
CA VAL A 11 0.06 8.84 9.61
C VAL A 11 -1.36 8.27 9.58
N ASP A 12 -1.93 8.01 10.77
CA ASP A 12 -3.30 7.51 10.88
C ASP A 12 -4.29 8.48 10.20
N TYR A 13 -5.18 7.95 9.39
CA TYR A 13 -6.12 8.73 8.56
C TYR A 13 -7.08 9.63 9.36
N ASN A 14 -7.23 9.39 10.67
CA ASN A 14 -8.01 10.25 11.56
C ASN A 14 -7.22 11.48 12.05
N VAL A 15 -5.91 11.52 11.81
CA VAL A 15 -5.06 12.63 12.23
C VAL A 15 -5.11 13.76 11.21
N LYS A 16 -5.43 14.96 11.65
CA LYS A 16 -5.28 16.15 10.82
C LYS A 16 -3.82 16.61 10.82
N VAL A 17 -3.11 16.27 9.76
CA VAL A 17 -1.70 16.67 9.56
C VAL A 17 -1.61 18.19 9.38
N ARG A 18 -0.58 18.81 9.94
CA ARG A 18 -0.24 20.23 9.79
C ARG A 18 1.11 20.39 9.10
N VAL A 19 1.27 21.47 8.37
CA VAL A 19 2.57 21.85 7.81
C VAL A 19 3.37 22.60 8.87
N LYS A 20 4.68 22.34 8.97
CA LYS A 20 5.59 23.10 9.82
C LYS A 20 5.55 24.60 9.42
N THR A 21 5.73 25.49 10.38
CA THR A 21 5.62 26.94 10.17
C THR A 21 6.57 27.48 9.10
N ASP A 22 7.71 26.85 8.91
CA ASP A 22 8.70 27.20 7.88
C ASP A 22 8.41 26.56 6.51
N GLY A 23 7.40 25.70 6.41
CA GLY A 23 7.04 25.00 5.17
C GLY A 23 8.04 23.91 4.76
N SER A 24 8.98 23.55 5.61
CA SER A 24 10.02 22.54 5.30
C SER A 24 9.50 21.12 5.25
N ASP A 25 8.42 20.82 5.99
CA ASP A 25 7.88 19.47 6.12
C ASP A 25 6.49 19.49 6.75
N VAL A 26 5.87 18.31 6.90
CA VAL A 26 4.69 18.10 7.73
C VAL A 26 5.11 17.82 9.18
N ASP A 27 4.30 18.28 10.13
CA ASP A 27 4.53 18.05 11.56
C ASP A 27 3.92 16.73 11.99
N ILE A 28 4.75 15.67 11.98
CA ILE A 28 4.36 14.31 12.34
C ILE A 28 5.07 13.78 13.59
N GLY A 29 5.77 14.65 14.33
CA GLY A 29 6.62 14.23 15.46
C GLY A 29 5.88 13.49 16.58
N ASN A 30 4.63 13.86 16.87
CA ASN A 30 3.81 13.33 17.96
C ASN A 30 2.41 12.90 17.52
N VAL A 31 2.28 12.40 16.29
CA VAL A 31 0.98 11.94 15.78
C VAL A 31 0.89 10.42 15.82
N LYS A 32 -0.34 9.93 15.88
CA LYS A 32 -0.60 8.49 15.76
C LYS A 32 -0.21 8.02 14.36
N MET A 33 0.55 6.94 14.30
CA MET A 33 0.91 6.24 13.06
C MET A 33 0.17 4.91 13.00
N SER A 34 -0.12 4.44 11.80
CA SER A 34 -0.80 3.16 11.54
C SER A 34 -0.25 2.48 10.28
N MET A 35 -0.69 1.27 10.01
CA MET A 35 -0.53 0.65 8.70
C MET A 35 -1.37 1.42 7.67
N ASN A 36 -0.84 1.57 6.46
CA ASN A 36 -1.60 2.14 5.36
C ASN A 36 -2.90 1.32 5.11
N PRO A 37 -4.08 1.96 5.01
CA PRO A 37 -5.36 1.24 4.90
C PRO A 37 -5.43 0.28 3.69
N PHE A 38 -4.84 0.65 2.56
CA PHE A 38 -4.79 -0.24 1.40
C PHE A 38 -3.89 -1.46 1.62
N ASP A 39 -2.86 -1.33 2.45
CA ASP A 39 -1.98 -2.45 2.80
C ASP A 39 -2.65 -3.37 3.82
N GLU A 40 -3.48 -2.84 4.72
CA GLU A 40 -4.32 -3.67 5.61
C GLU A 40 -5.22 -4.61 4.80
N ILE A 41 -5.81 -4.09 3.71
CA ILE A 41 -6.63 -4.88 2.77
C ILE A 41 -5.79 -5.95 2.06
N ALA A 42 -4.57 -5.60 1.65
CA ALA A 42 -3.64 -6.57 1.04
C ALA A 42 -3.26 -7.71 2.00
N VAL A 43 -2.99 -7.38 3.28
CA VAL A 43 -2.73 -8.39 4.33
C VAL A 43 -3.96 -9.26 4.56
N GLU A 44 -5.15 -8.66 4.68
CA GLU A 44 -6.40 -9.40 4.85
C GLU A 44 -6.65 -10.37 3.70
N GLU A 45 -6.42 -9.95 2.45
CA GLU A 45 -6.59 -10.82 1.29
C GLU A 45 -5.64 -12.01 1.34
N ALA A 46 -4.35 -11.78 1.67
CA ALA A 46 -3.40 -12.87 1.86
C ALA A 46 -3.86 -13.86 2.94
N VAL A 47 -4.39 -13.35 4.05
CA VAL A 47 -4.89 -14.20 5.15
C VAL A 47 -6.11 -15.02 4.71
N ARG A 48 -7.06 -14.42 3.97
CA ARG A 48 -8.22 -15.13 3.41
C ARG A 48 -7.82 -16.23 2.43
N LEU A 49 -6.87 -15.94 1.54
CA LEU A 49 -6.32 -16.94 0.62
C LEU A 49 -5.62 -18.08 1.35
N LYS A 50 -4.95 -17.79 2.46
CA LYS A 50 -4.33 -18.82 3.30
C LYS A 50 -5.37 -19.67 4.04
N GLU A 51 -6.38 -19.07 4.63
CA GLU A 51 -7.49 -19.75 5.28
C GLU A 51 -8.27 -20.64 4.30
N ALA A 52 -8.35 -20.23 3.03
CA ALA A 52 -8.90 -21.05 1.94
C ALA A 52 -7.95 -22.14 1.43
N GLY A 53 -6.76 -22.31 2.01
CA GLY A 53 -5.78 -23.31 1.62
C GLY A 53 -5.06 -23.03 0.28
N LYS A 54 -5.21 -21.84 -0.28
CA LYS A 54 -4.62 -21.43 -1.58
C LYS A 54 -3.14 -21.04 -1.46
N ILE A 55 -2.74 -20.46 -0.35
CA ILE A 55 -1.34 -20.15 -0.03
C ILE A 55 -0.94 -20.79 1.29
N SER A 56 0.34 -21.14 1.42
CA SER A 56 0.87 -21.82 2.61
C SER A 56 1.63 -20.88 3.54
N GLU A 57 2.21 -19.79 3.01
CA GLU A 57 3.03 -18.86 3.77
C GLU A 57 2.77 -17.41 3.35
N ILE A 58 2.66 -16.52 4.34
CA ILE A 58 2.56 -15.07 4.17
C ILE A 58 3.78 -14.41 4.79
N VAL A 59 4.54 -13.70 3.99
CA VAL A 59 5.69 -12.90 4.40
C VAL A 59 5.31 -11.42 4.31
N ALA A 60 5.22 -10.73 5.45
CA ALA A 60 5.03 -9.29 5.47
C ALA A 60 6.37 -8.57 5.34
N ILE A 61 6.43 -7.49 4.57
CA ILE A 61 7.64 -6.68 4.40
C ILE A 61 7.33 -5.20 4.57
N SER A 62 8.21 -4.51 5.28
CA SER A 62 8.18 -3.04 5.41
C SER A 62 9.58 -2.47 5.30
N MET A 63 9.67 -1.23 4.83
CA MET A 63 10.92 -0.52 4.62
C MET A 63 10.87 0.83 5.30
N GLY A 64 11.97 1.24 5.94
CA GLY A 64 12.09 2.52 6.62
C GLY A 64 12.68 2.42 8.01
N GLU A 65 12.44 3.45 8.82
CA GLU A 65 12.98 3.56 10.18
C GLU A 65 12.57 2.39 11.08
N LYS A 66 13.30 2.19 12.17
CA LYS A 66 13.05 1.10 13.14
C LYS A 66 11.60 0.98 13.59
N LYS A 67 10.86 2.09 13.68
CA LYS A 67 9.44 2.08 14.08
C LYS A 67 8.51 1.38 13.07
N CYS A 68 8.96 1.07 11.86
CA CYS A 68 8.20 0.25 10.90
C CYS A 68 7.96 -1.17 11.43
N GLU A 69 8.75 -1.63 12.42
CA GLU A 69 8.51 -2.91 13.11
C GLU A 69 7.11 -2.98 13.75
N ASP A 70 6.56 -1.87 14.25
CA ASP A 70 5.22 -1.84 14.84
C ASP A 70 4.15 -2.20 13.81
N THR A 71 4.29 -1.69 12.58
CA THR A 71 3.42 -2.02 11.46
C THR A 71 3.55 -3.49 11.05
N LEU A 72 4.78 -4.02 11.00
CA LEU A 72 5.03 -5.44 10.76
C LEU A 72 4.43 -6.33 11.88
N ARG A 73 4.51 -5.92 13.14
CA ARG A 73 3.86 -6.64 14.24
C ARG A 73 2.34 -6.65 14.10
N THR A 74 1.75 -5.60 13.55
CA THR A 74 0.32 -5.57 13.21
C THR A 74 0.00 -6.57 12.10
N ALA A 75 0.76 -6.62 11.01
CA ALA A 75 0.59 -7.60 9.95
C ALA A 75 0.72 -9.06 10.45
N LEU A 76 1.70 -9.31 11.33
CA LEU A 76 1.88 -10.60 12.01
C LEU A 76 0.68 -10.97 12.90
N ALA A 77 0.07 -9.97 13.55
CA ALA A 77 -1.11 -10.17 14.39
C ALA A 77 -2.39 -10.41 13.56
N MET A 78 -2.48 -9.85 12.36
CA MET A 78 -3.54 -10.14 11.39
C MET A 78 -3.47 -11.57 10.84
N GLY A 79 -2.27 -12.16 10.72
CA GLY A 79 -2.14 -13.55 10.28
C GLY A 79 -0.90 -13.86 9.46
N ALA A 80 -0.04 -12.89 9.15
CA ALA A 80 1.24 -13.16 8.50
C ALA A 80 2.10 -14.12 9.34
N ASP A 81 2.90 -14.96 8.71
CA ASP A 81 3.71 -15.98 9.36
C ASP A 81 5.02 -15.42 9.90
N ARG A 82 5.69 -14.64 9.10
CA ARG A 82 6.94 -13.95 9.42
C ARG A 82 7.01 -12.59 8.74
N ALA A 83 7.96 -11.79 9.15
CA ALA A 83 8.14 -10.46 8.62
C ALA A 83 9.60 -10.18 8.25
N ILE A 84 9.80 -9.28 7.30
CA ILE A 84 11.10 -8.75 6.89
C ILE A 84 11.06 -7.23 7.05
N HIS A 85 12.02 -6.69 7.78
CA HIS A 85 12.23 -5.25 7.91
C HIS A 85 13.49 -4.85 7.16
N VAL A 86 13.34 -4.03 6.13
CA VAL A 86 14.46 -3.36 5.46
C VAL A 86 14.69 -2.03 6.17
N GLU A 87 15.60 -2.02 7.14
CA GLU A 87 15.85 -0.88 8.02
C GLU A 87 16.69 0.18 7.29
N THR A 88 16.16 1.41 7.23
CA THR A 88 16.86 2.58 6.70
C THR A 88 16.19 3.86 7.19
N ASP A 89 16.99 4.89 7.44
CA ASP A 89 16.51 6.24 7.78
C ASP A 89 16.38 7.13 6.54
N GLU A 90 16.77 6.61 5.37
CA GLU A 90 16.65 7.32 4.10
C GLU A 90 15.21 7.37 3.61
N SER A 91 14.82 8.50 3.01
CA SER A 91 13.55 8.60 2.31
C SER A 91 13.56 7.74 1.06
N LEU A 92 12.56 6.88 0.90
CA LEU A 92 12.49 5.93 -0.20
C LEU A 92 11.47 6.38 -1.27
N SER A 93 11.94 6.54 -2.50
CA SER A 93 11.05 6.73 -3.65
C SER A 93 10.34 5.42 -4.02
N PRO A 94 9.16 5.46 -4.70
CA PRO A 94 8.46 4.24 -5.16
C PRO A 94 9.36 3.30 -5.98
N LEU A 95 10.24 3.84 -6.81
CA LEU A 95 11.19 3.04 -7.60
C LEU A 95 12.23 2.35 -6.72
N THR A 96 12.74 3.04 -5.70
CA THR A 96 13.69 2.44 -4.74
C THR A 96 13.02 1.32 -3.96
N VAL A 97 11.78 1.53 -3.50
CA VAL A 97 10.98 0.48 -2.83
C VAL A 97 10.77 -0.72 -3.76
N ALA A 98 10.41 -0.50 -5.02
CA ALA A 98 10.24 -1.58 -6.00
C ALA A 98 11.55 -2.37 -6.23
N LYS A 99 12.72 -1.71 -6.29
CA LYS A 99 14.03 -2.37 -6.39
C LYS A 99 14.36 -3.21 -5.14
N LEU A 100 14.07 -2.69 -3.95
CA LEU A 100 14.25 -3.42 -2.68
C LEU A 100 13.32 -4.64 -2.60
N LEU A 101 12.05 -4.48 -2.99
CA LEU A 101 11.09 -5.60 -3.09
C LEU A 101 11.59 -6.66 -4.06
N LYS A 102 12.11 -6.28 -5.23
CA LYS A 102 12.72 -7.22 -6.18
C LYS A 102 13.87 -7.99 -5.55
N ALA A 103 14.81 -7.32 -4.89
CA ALA A 103 15.96 -7.95 -4.26
C ALA A 103 15.54 -8.97 -3.17
N VAL A 104 14.50 -8.65 -2.39
CA VAL A 104 13.90 -9.61 -1.44
C VAL A 104 13.19 -10.74 -2.17
N ALA A 105 12.47 -10.44 -3.25
CA ALA A 105 11.77 -11.45 -4.05
C ALA A 105 12.71 -12.50 -4.65
N GLU A 106 13.93 -12.12 -5.03
CA GLU A 106 14.96 -13.04 -5.54
C GLU A 106 15.38 -14.10 -4.48
N LYS A 107 15.32 -13.75 -3.19
CA LYS A 107 15.58 -14.68 -2.08
C LYS A 107 14.34 -15.47 -1.69
N GLU A 108 13.20 -14.82 -1.65
CA GLU A 108 11.94 -15.37 -1.14
C GLU A 108 11.17 -16.20 -2.15
N GLN A 109 11.31 -15.93 -3.43
CA GLN A 109 10.62 -16.62 -4.54
C GLN A 109 9.09 -16.72 -4.31
N PRO A 110 8.37 -15.62 -4.03
CA PRO A 110 6.93 -15.66 -3.84
C PRO A 110 6.21 -15.91 -5.17
N SER A 111 5.08 -16.59 -5.11
CA SER A 111 4.18 -16.75 -6.26
C SER A 111 3.23 -15.56 -6.42
N LEU A 112 2.93 -14.86 -5.34
CA LEU A 112 2.00 -13.74 -5.33
C LEU A 112 2.58 -12.55 -4.55
N TYR A 113 2.52 -11.38 -5.16
CA TYR A 113 2.88 -10.11 -4.52
C TYR A 113 1.61 -9.31 -4.29
N LEU A 114 1.36 -8.90 -3.06
CA LEU A 114 0.21 -8.11 -2.67
C LEU A 114 0.67 -6.79 -2.08
N LEU A 115 0.21 -5.68 -2.64
CA LEU A 115 0.48 -4.33 -2.18
C LEU A 115 -0.82 -3.56 -2.06
N GLY A 116 -0.86 -2.49 -1.27
CA GLY A 116 -1.90 -1.48 -1.41
C GLY A 116 -1.77 -0.74 -2.74
N LYS A 117 -2.88 -0.28 -3.32
CA LYS A 117 -2.82 0.46 -4.59
C LYS A 117 -2.02 1.76 -4.46
N GLN A 118 -2.08 2.39 -3.29
CA GLN A 118 -1.38 3.64 -2.97
C GLN A 118 -1.16 3.75 -1.47
N ALA A 119 -0.27 4.63 -1.04
CA ALA A 119 -0.13 5.03 0.35
C ALA A 119 -0.80 6.39 0.57
N ILE A 120 -1.52 6.57 1.68
CA ILE A 120 -2.33 7.77 1.94
C ILE A 120 -1.50 9.01 2.30
N ASP A 121 -0.18 8.87 2.47
CA ASP A 121 0.74 9.95 2.76
C ASP A 121 1.27 10.66 1.51
N ASP A 122 1.48 9.94 0.42
CA ASP A 122 2.06 10.47 -0.82
C ASP A 122 1.19 10.26 -2.07
N ASP A 123 0.20 9.38 -2.00
CA ASP A 123 -0.71 9.02 -3.11
C ASP A 123 0.02 8.68 -4.43
N ALA A 124 1.27 8.22 -4.37
CA ALA A 124 2.11 8.02 -5.55
C ALA A 124 1.57 6.95 -6.51
N ASN A 125 0.97 5.87 -5.98
CA ASN A 125 0.36 4.78 -6.76
C ASN A 125 1.28 4.23 -7.88
N GLN A 126 2.53 3.94 -7.58
CA GLN A 126 3.54 3.55 -8.58
C GLN A 126 4.28 2.26 -8.23
N THR A 127 4.38 1.89 -6.94
CA THR A 127 5.27 0.82 -6.48
C THR A 127 4.93 -0.53 -7.08
N ALA A 128 3.64 -0.91 -7.10
CA ALA A 128 3.21 -2.21 -7.62
C ALA A 128 3.52 -2.35 -9.13
N GLN A 129 3.23 -1.32 -9.92
CA GLN A 129 3.47 -1.30 -11.37
C GLN A 129 4.97 -1.36 -11.67
N MET A 130 5.79 -0.61 -10.92
CA MET A 130 7.24 -0.63 -11.05
C MET A 130 7.82 -1.99 -10.67
N LEU A 131 7.31 -2.61 -9.60
CA LEU A 131 7.72 -3.96 -9.19
C LEU A 131 7.40 -4.99 -10.28
N ALA A 132 6.18 -4.96 -10.82
CA ALA A 132 5.77 -5.86 -11.89
C ALA A 132 6.70 -5.74 -13.12
N ALA A 133 7.02 -4.52 -13.53
CA ALA A 133 7.94 -4.26 -14.62
C ALA A 133 9.35 -4.77 -14.32
N LEU A 134 9.89 -4.52 -13.12
CA LEU A 134 11.22 -5.00 -12.72
C LEU A 134 11.33 -6.52 -12.63
N LEU A 135 10.25 -7.22 -12.31
CA LEU A 135 10.16 -8.68 -12.24
C LEU A 135 9.79 -9.31 -13.58
N ASN A 136 9.42 -8.51 -14.59
CA ASN A 136 8.80 -8.98 -15.84
C ASN A 136 7.59 -9.90 -15.56
N ALA A 137 6.79 -9.54 -14.55
CA ALA A 137 5.62 -10.26 -14.10
C ALA A 137 4.33 -9.56 -14.52
N PRO A 138 3.24 -10.29 -14.76
CA PRO A 138 1.93 -9.69 -14.98
C PRO A 138 1.45 -8.93 -13.75
N GLN A 139 0.60 -7.91 -13.96
CA GLN A 139 0.06 -7.08 -12.90
C GLN A 139 -1.46 -7.01 -12.94
N GLY A 140 -2.08 -7.08 -11.75
CA GLY A 140 -3.50 -6.84 -11.51
C GLY A 140 -3.68 -5.71 -10.51
N THR A 141 -3.66 -4.47 -11.00
CA THR A 141 -3.77 -3.27 -10.15
C THR A 141 -5.22 -2.90 -9.86
N PHE A 142 -5.47 -2.24 -8.72
CA PHE A 142 -6.82 -1.84 -8.27
C PHE A 142 -7.78 -3.02 -8.08
N ALA A 143 -7.27 -4.14 -7.56
CA ALA A 143 -8.04 -5.36 -7.39
C ALA A 143 -9.24 -5.14 -6.44
N ALA A 144 -10.44 -5.45 -6.93
CA ALA A 144 -11.69 -5.46 -6.18
C ALA A 144 -12.18 -6.90 -5.91
N LYS A 145 -11.63 -7.89 -6.62
CA LYS A 145 -11.86 -9.32 -6.37
C LYS A 145 -10.65 -10.12 -6.84
N VAL A 146 -10.27 -11.15 -6.07
CA VAL A 146 -9.16 -12.06 -6.37
C VAL A 146 -9.62 -13.50 -6.23
N GLU A 147 -9.36 -14.31 -7.25
CA GLU A 147 -9.58 -15.76 -7.23
C GLU A 147 -8.28 -16.46 -7.61
N LEU A 148 -7.66 -17.18 -6.68
CA LEU A 148 -6.37 -17.83 -6.90
C LEU A 148 -6.57 -19.31 -7.24
N ASN A 149 -6.02 -19.73 -8.39
CA ASN A 149 -5.92 -21.10 -8.86
C ASN A 149 -4.45 -21.56 -8.80
N ASP A 150 -4.17 -22.81 -9.16
CA ASP A 150 -2.83 -23.37 -9.00
C ASP A 150 -1.76 -22.67 -9.83
N ASN A 151 -2.08 -22.21 -11.04
CA ASN A 151 -1.13 -21.62 -11.98
C ASN A 151 -1.46 -20.18 -12.38
N GLU A 152 -2.62 -19.66 -11.97
CA GLU A 152 -3.09 -18.35 -12.36
C GLU A 152 -3.87 -17.67 -11.24
N VAL A 153 -3.94 -16.36 -11.30
CA VAL A 153 -4.83 -15.55 -10.48
C VAL A 153 -5.79 -14.76 -11.38
N ILE A 154 -7.08 -14.86 -11.08
CA ILE A 154 -8.13 -14.09 -11.75
C ILE A 154 -8.40 -12.86 -10.88
N VAL A 155 -8.24 -11.69 -11.48
CA VAL A 155 -8.38 -10.40 -10.80
C VAL A 155 -9.47 -9.58 -11.47
N THR A 156 -10.53 -9.24 -10.73
CA THR A 156 -11.46 -8.19 -11.16
C THR A 156 -10.98 -6.87 -10.57
N ARG A 157 -10.73 -5.91 -11.41
CA ARG A 157 -10.13 -4.61 -11.07
C ARG A 157 -11.05 -3.45 -11.42
N GLU A 158 -10.91 -2.35 -10.68
CA GLU A 158 -11.63 -1.10 -10.94
C GLU A 158 -10.93 -0.33 -12.07
N ILE A 159 -11.71 0.15 -13.02
CA ILE A 159 -11.28 1.04 -14.10
C ILE A 159 -12.29 2.19 -14.25
N ASP A 160 -11.95 3.26 -14.97
CA ASP A 160 -12.81 4.46 -15.09
C ASP A 160 -14.19 4.15 -15.68
N GLY A 161 -14.28 3.17 -16.60
CA GLY A 161 -15.53 2.77 -17.23
C GLY A 161 -16.32 1.68 -16.52
N GLY A 162 -15.85 1.18 -15.35
CA GLY A 162 -16.49 0.06 -14.62
C GLY A 162 -15.48 -0.92 -14.05
N THR A 163 -15.59 -2.20 -14.38
CA THR A 163 -14.66 -3.25 -13.94
C THR A 163 -14.10 -4.03 -15.11
N GLU A 164 -12.87 -4.53 -14.97
CA GLU A 164 -12.20 -5.40 -15.90
C GLU A 164 -11.75 -6.68 -15.20
N THR A 165 -11.87 -7.83 -15.83
CA THR A 165 -11.37 -9.10 -15.26
C THR A 165 -10.23 -9.62 -16.10
N LEU A 166 -9.10 -9.91 -15.43
CA LEU A 166 -7.86 -10.40 -16.01
C LEU A 166 -7.52 -11.77 -15.45
N ALA A 167 -7.06 -12.68 -16.28
CA ALA A 167 -6.38 -13.92 -15.87
C ALA A 167 -4.87 -13.74 -16.01
N LEU A 168 -4.12 -13.87 -14.92
CA LEU A 168 -2.70 -13.60 -14.85
C LEU A 168 -1.94 -14.85 -14.44
N ASN A 169 -0.92 -15.22 -15.20
CA ASN A 169 -0.03 -16.31 -14.82
C ASN A 169 0.80 -15.94 -13.58
N LEU A 170 1.07 -16.90 -12.72
CA LEU A 170 1.96 -16.73 -11.57
C LEU A 170 3.44 -16.86 -12.00
N PRO A 171 4.38 -16.11 -11.36
CA PRO A 171 4.16 -15.15 -10.29
C PRO A 171 3.51 -13.84 -10.80
N ALA A 172 2.63 -13.24 -9.99
CA ALA A 172 1.88 -12.03 -10.35
C ALA A 172 1.94 -10.96 -9.25
N VAL A 173 1.88 -9.68 -9.66
CA VAL A 173 1.85 -8.53 -8.76
C VAL A 173 0.44 -7.93 -8.74
N LEU A 174 -0.17 -7.86 -7.58
CA LEU A 174 -1.49 -7.29 -7.38
C LEU A 174 -1.42 -6.05 -6.49
N SER A 175 -2.29 -5.08 -6.76
CA SER A 175 -2.54 -3.99 -5.80
C SER A 175 -4.01 -3.92 -5.41
N SER A 176 -4.27 -3.87 -4.11
CA SER A 176 -5.61 -3.90 -3.53
C SER A 176 -6.31 -2.55 -3.59
N ASP A 177 -7.57 -2.53 -4.05
CA ASP A 177 -8.50 -1.43 -3.85
C ASP A 177 -9.26 -1.59 -2.53
N LEU A 178 -9.91 -0.52 -2.04
CA LEU A 178 -10.73 -0.54 -0.82
C LEU A 178 -11.93 -1.50 -0.92
N ARG A 179 -12.36 -1.84 -2.12
CA ARG A 179 -13.51 -2.72 -2.38
C ARG A 179 -13.18 -4.20 -2.31
N LEU A 180 -11.90 -4.57 -2.24
CA LEU A 180 -11.47 -5.97 -2.27
C LEU A 180 -12.00 -6.75 -1.07
N ASN A 181 -11.86 -6.19 0.12
CA ASN A 181 -12.33 -6.80 1.37
C ASN A 181 -12.45 -5.76 2.49
N GLU A 182 -12.94 -6.21 3.63
CA GLU A 182 -12.91 -5.48 4.90
C GLU A 182 -11.90 -6.17 5.83
N PRO A 183 -10.84 -5.46 6.27
CA PRO A 183 -9.83 -6.03 7.16
C PRO A 183 -10.41 -6.47 8.51
N ARG A 184 -9.93 -7.59 9.01
CA ARG A 184 -10.31 -8.12 10.32
C ARG A 184 -9.82 -7.26 11.47
N PHE A 185 -10.61 -7.19 12.51
CA PHE A 185 -10.17 -6.58 13.77
C PHE A 185 -9.14 -7.47 14.48
N VAL A 186 -7.98 -6.89 14.82
CA VAL A 186 -6.90 -7.61 15.52
C VAL A 186 -7.21 -7.70 17.01
N LYS A 187 -7.36 -8.93 17.53
CA LYS A 187 -7.62 -9.21 18.94
C LYS A 187 -6.32 -9.14 19.75
N LEU A 188 -6.43 -8.74 21.03
CA LEU A 188 -5.28 -8.64 21.96
C LEU A 188 -4.43 -9.93 22.05
N PRO A 189 -4.99 -11.15 22.11
CA PRO A 189 -4.19 -12.38 22.09
C PRO A 189 -3.31 -12.51 20.84
N ASN A 190 -3.81 -12.08 19.68
CA ASN A 190 -3.06 -12.12 18.41
C ASN A 190 -1.88 -11.13 18.44
N LEU A 191 -2.07 -9.94 19.00
CA LEU A 191 -0.98 -8.97 19.21
C LEU A 191 0.11 -9.55 20.13
N MET A 192 -0.27 -10.25 21.18
CA MET A 192 0.70 -10.90 22.09
C MET A 192 1.45 -12.04 21.39
N ALA A 193 0.75 -12.85 20.60
CA ALA A 193 1.36 -13.94 19.82
C ALA A 193 2.31 -13.39 18.74
N ALA A 194 1.94 -12.29 18.08
CA ALA A 194 2.74 -11.64 17.03
C ALA A 194 4.13 -11.20 17.53
N LYS A 195 4.28 -10.87 18.83
CA LYS A 195 5.59 -10.50 19.40
C LYS A 195 6.63 -11.63 19.31
N LYS A 196 6.18 -12.89 19.28
CA LYS A 196 7.04 -14.08 19.22
C LYS A 196 7.29 -14.55 17.78
N LYS A 197 6.52 -14.07 16.80
CA LYS A 197 6.71 -14.46 15.40
C LYS A 197 8.03 -13.93 14.84
N PRO A 198 8.68 -14.65 13.90
CA PRO A 198 9.94 -14.25 13.31
C PRO A 198 9.84 -12.88 12.62
N LEU A 199 10.81 -12.02 12.88
CA LEU A 199 11.01 -10.75 12.18
C LEU A 199 12.49 -10.66 11.83
N GLU A 200 12.80 -10.82 10.56
CA GLU A 200 14.14 -10.69 10.00
C GLU A 200 14.45 -9.22 9.70
N LYS A 201 15.70 -8.83 9.93
CA LYS A 201 16.19 -7.48 9.60
C LYS A 201 17.25 -7.55 8.53
N THR A 202 17.16 -6.62 7.62
CA THR A 202 18.15 -6.38 6.57
C THR A 202 18.21 -4.87 6.30
N ASN A 203 19.04 -4.45 5.37
CA ASN A 203 19.13 -3.06 4.94
C ASN A 203 19.42 -2.97 3.43
N PRO A 204 19.29 -1.79 2.80
CA PRO A 204 19.50 -1.63 1.36
C PRO A 204 20.88 -2.10 0.89
N GLU A 205 21.94 -1.86 1.68
CA GLU A 205 23.31 -2.25 1.34
C GLU A 205 23.45 -3.78 1.27
N GLN A 206 22.93 -4.51 2.26
CA GLN A 206 22.90 -5.98 2.27
C GLN A 206 22.08 -6.59 1.12
N LEU A 207 21.12 -5.84 0.60
CA LEU A 207 20.34 -6.20 -0.57
C LEU A 207 20.99 -5.76 -1.89
N GLY A 208 22.12 -5.06 -1.85
CA GLY A 208 22.82 -4.56 -3.03
C GLY A 208 22.04 -3.47 -3.79
N VAL A 209 21.16 -2.74 -3.11
CA VAL A 209 20.33 -1.69 -3.72
C VAL A 209 20.79 -0.31 -3.24
N ALA A 210 21.19 0.53 -4.17
CA ALA A 210 21.49 1.92 -3.87
C ALA A 210 20.20 2.73 -3.65
N VAL A 211 20.15 3.52 -2.58
CA VAL A 211 19.08 4.48 -2.32
C VAL A 211 19.43 5.78 -3.03
N GLU A 212 18.70 6.11 -4.09
CA GLU A 212 18.88 7.32 -4.88
C GLU A 212 17.62 8.17 -4.83
N ASN A 213 17.70 9.34 -4.24
CA ASN A 213 16.63 10.33 -4.27
C ASN A 213 16.84 11.28 -5.44
N ARG A 214 16.00 11.17 -6.47
CA ARG A 214 16.04 12.01 -7.69
C ARG A 214 15.14 13.24 -7.61
N LEU A 215 14.31 13.32 -6.58
CA LEU A 215 13.39 14.43 -6.33
C LEU A 215 13.71 15.06 -4.98
N GLN A 216 13.61 16.38 -4.92
CA GLN A 216 13.70 17.16 -3.69
C GLN A 216 12.41 17.94 -3.50
N THR A 217 11.75 17.76 -2.37
CA THR A 217 10.59 18.58 -2.00
C THR A 217 11.06 19.97 -1.65
N VAL A 218 10.60 20.97 -2.40
CA VAL A 218 11.02 22.36 -2.23
C VAL A 218 10.22 23.04 -1.10
N LYS A 219 8.93 22.72 -1.00
CA LYS A 219 8.04 23.36 -0.01
C LYS A 219 6.76 22.55 0.19
N TYR A 220 6.30 22.52 1.44
CA TYR A 220 4.95 22.06 1.81
C TYR A 220 4.07 23.28 2.07
N ALA A 221 2.80 23.18 1.71
CA ALA A 221 1.80 24.21 2.01
C ALA A 221 0.44 23.54 2.27
N GLU A 222 -0.33 24.13 3.18
CA GLU A 222 -1.70 23.69 3.38
C GLU A 222 -2.56 23.98 2.13
N PRO A 223 -3.55 23.13 1.81
CA PRO A 223 -4.46 23.40 0.71
C PRO A 223 -5.23 24.69 0.97
N LYS A 224 -5.50 25.46 -0.08
CA LYS A 224 -6.31 26.67 0.02
C LYS A 224 -7.68 26.33 0.58
N THR A 225 -8.14 27.14 1.55
CA THR A 225 -9.49 27.00 2.10
C THR A 225 -10.52 27.20 0.98
N ARG A 226 -11.36 26.20 0.78
CA ARG A 226 -12.46 26.32 -0.19
C ARG A 226 -13.51 27.26 0.36
N GLN A 227 -13.97 28.19 -0.48
CA GLN A 227 -15.15 29.03 -0.15
C GLN A 227 -16.41 28.19 -0.27
N ALA A 228 -17.44 28.58 0.47
CA ALA A 228 -18.75 27.95 0.35
C ALA A 228 -19.29 28.08 -1.08
N GLY A 229 -19.96 27.06 -1.57
CA GLY A 229 -20.63 27.10 -2.86
C GLY A 229 -21.82 28.05 -2.85
N GLU A 230 -22.27 28.43 -4.02
CA GLU A 230 -23.46 29.25 -4.22
C GLU A 230 -24.72 28.38 -4.26
N LYS A 231 -25.75 28.79 -3.49
CA LYS A 231 -27.06 28.13 -3.59
C LYS A 231 -27.82 28.70 -4.77
N VAL A 232 -28.34 27.83 -5.62
CA VAL A 232 -29.15 28.17 -6.79
C VAL A 232 -30.63 27.89 -6.53
N ALA A 233 -31.53 28.69 -7.14
CA ALA A 233 -32.95 28.56 -6.92
C ALA A 233 -33.62 27.43 -7.75
N SER A 234 -32.99 26.98 -8.84
CA SER A 234 -33.54 25.98 -9.74
C SER A 234 -32.48 25.14 -10.44
N VAL A 235 -32.89 23.98 -10.96
CA VAL A 235 -32.05 23.12 -11.80
C VAL A 235 -31.62 23.84 -13.09
N ALA A 236 -32.52 24.63 -13.69
CA ALA A 236 -32.20 25.42 -14.88
C ALA A 236 -31.06 26.42 -14.64
N GLU A 237 -31.09 27.11 -13.50
CA GLU A 237 -30.01 28.00 -13.09
C GLU A 237 -28.69 27.26 -12.84
N LEU A 238 -28.74 26.08 -12.18
CA LEU A 238 -27.58 25.23 -11.97
C LEU A 238 -26.93 24.86 -13.31
N VAL A 239 -27.72 24.34 -14.24
CA VAL A 239 -27.24 23.97 -15.58
C VAL A 239 -26.64 25.16 -16.32
N ALA A 240 -27.29 26.33 -16.27
CA ALA A 240 -26.76 27.53 -16.89
C ALA A 240 -25.39 27.94 -16.32
N LYS A 241 -25.23 27.90 -14.98
CA LYS A 241 -23.95 28.19 -14.32
C LYS A 241 -22.87 27.16 -14.65
N LEU A 242 -23.19 25.88 -14.67
CA LEU A 242 -22.24 24.84 -15.04
C LEU A 242 -21.77 24.98 -16.49
N LYS A 243 -22.67 25.31 -17.44
CA LYS A 243 -22.30 25.61 -18.82
C LYS A 243 -21.42 26.87 -18.92
N ALA A 244 -21.77 27.94 -18.20
CA ALA A 244 -20.96 29.16 -18.18
C ALA A 244 -19.55 28.91 -17.63
N ALA A 245 -19.43 28.02 -16.64
CA ALA A 245 -18.16 27.58 -16.07
C ALA A 245 -17.42 26.51 -16.93
N LYS A 246 -17.99 26.08 -18.06
CA LYS A 246 -17.48 25.00 -18.92
C LYS A 246 -17.23 23.67 -18.16
N ALA A 247 -18.06 23.40 -17.16
CA ALA A 247 -18.00 22.18 -16.37
C ALA A 247 -18.87 21.05 -16.99
N ILE A 248 -19.79 21.39 -17.87
CA ILE A 248 -20.61 20.49 -18.71
C ILE A 248 -20.81 21.12 -20.09
#